data_88205e7ab516d22d686f976913865655
#
_entry.id   88205e7ab516d22d686f976913865655
#
_cell.length_a   1.000
_cell.length_b   1.000
_cell.length_c   1.000
_cell.angle_alpha   90.00
_cell.angle_beta   90.00
_cell.angle_gamma   90.00
#
_symmetry.space_group_name_H-M   'P 1'
#
loop_
_entity.id
_entity.type
_entity.pdbx_description
1 polymer ?
#
loop_
_entity_poly.entity_id
_entity_poly.type
_entity_poly.pdbx_seq_one_letter_code
_entity_poly.pdbx_strand_id
1 'polypeptide(L)'
;LPVLLHGMRTEARRVLASDVLETLDIKALAAPEIIANGQVAHIHTQHLHPGLARLLSVRQVVGLRNPGHSVVKLMNPCAGPAVVVTAYTHPEYLDMLHATFTSMGMTALLSRGL
;
A
#
# COMPACT_ATOMS: atom_id res chain seq x y z
N LEU A 1 9.59 -15.98 4.06
CA LEU A 1 8.66 -14.93 4.50
C LEU A 1 7.56 -14.74 3.46
N PRO A 2 6.31 -14.60 3.87
CA PRO A 2 5.26 -14.18 2.96
C PRO A 2 5.36 -12.68 2.65
N VAL A 3 4.97 -12.30 1.43
CA VAL A 3 4.95 -10.91 0.99
C VAL A 3 3.53 -10.54 0.55
N LEU A 4 2.99 -9.48 1.10
CA LEU A 4 1.70 -8.92 0.70
C LEU A 4 1.88 -7.52 0.14
N LEU A 5 1.47 -7.32 -1.12
CA LEU A 5 1.35 -6.00 -1.70
C LEU A 5 -0.10 -5.54 -1.60
N HIS A 6 -0.31 -4.28 -1.28
CA HIS A 6 -1.65 -3.69 -1.31
C HIS A 6 -1.61 -2.29 -1.93
N GLY A 7 -2.73 -1.87 -2.42
CA GLY A 7 -2.88 -0.57 -3.06
C GLY A 7 -4.07 -0.56 -3.99
N MET A 8 -4.25 0.56 -4.68
CA MET A 8 -5.28 0.68 -5.70
C MET A 8 -4.86 1.70 -6.76
N ARG A 9 -5.52 1.64 -7.90
CA ARG A 9 -5.33 2.61 -8.97
C ARG A 9 -6.00 3.93 -8.60
N THR A 10 -5.20 4.99 -8.57
CA THR A 10 -5.68 6.36 -8.39
C THR A 10 -5.41 7.25 -9.62
N GLU A 11 -4.67 6.72 -10.58
CA GLU A 11 -4.31 7.39 -11.82
C GLU A 11 -4.32 6.38 -12.98
N ALA A 12 -5.13 6.66 -14.02
CA ALA A 12 -5.42 5.70 -15.08
C ALA A 12 -4.20 5.26 -15.90
N ARG A 13 -3.21 6.15 -16.06
CA ARG A 13 -2.03 5.89 -16.92
C ARG A 13 -0.86 5.24 -16.20
N ARG A 14 -0.97 5.05 -14.88
CA ARG A 14 0.12 4.51 -14.09
C ARG A 14 0.09 2.97 -14.08
N VAL A 15 1.25 2.36 -14.36
CA VAL A 15 1.42 0.92 -14.16
C VAL A 15 1.63 0.66 -12.67
N LEU A 16 0.83 -0.23 -12.11
CA LEU A 16 0.90 -0.64 -10.72
C LEU A 16 1.66 -1.96 -10.58
N ALA A 17 2.17 -2.21 -9.37
CA ALA A 17 2.75 -3.51 -9.05
C ALA A 17 1.73 -4.66 -9.25
N SER A 18 0.45 -4.42 -8.96
CA SER A 18 -0.62 -5.38 -9.21
C SER A 18 -0.75 -5.76 -10.70
N ASP A 19 -0.58 -4.81 -11.61
CA ASP A 19 -0.62 -5.08 -13.05
C ASP A 19 0.52 -6.03 -13.46
N VAL A 20 1.71 -5.82 -12.89
CA VAL A 20 2.87 -6.70 -13.12
C VAL A 20 2.62 -8.09 -12.57
N LEU A 21 2.09 -8.20 -11.35
CA LEU A 21 1.80 -9.48 -10.72
C LEU A 21 0.75 -10.28 -11.50
N GLU A 22 -0.28 -9.61 -12.02
CA GLU A 22 -1.28 -10.26 -12.87
C GLU A 22 -0.67 -10.80 -14.17
N THR A 23 0.29 -10.09 -14.76
CA THR A 23 1.05 -10.57 -15.92
C THR A 23 1.86 -11.83 -15.59
N LEU A 24 2.30 -11.97 -14.34
CA LEU A 24 2.99 -13.15 -13.83
C LEU A 24 2.03 -14.25 -13.33
N ASP A 25 0.74 -14.13 -13.64
CA ASP A 25 -0.30 -15.09 -13.25
C ASP A 25 -0.57 -15.15 -11.74
N ILE A 26 -0.22 -14.10 -11.01
CA ILE A 26 -0.52 -13.92 -9.59
C ILE A 26 -1.76 -13.03 -9.48
N LYS A 27 -2.93 -13.66 -9.29
CA LYS A 27 -4.21 -12.95 -9.21
C LYS A 27 -4.40 -12.27 -7.87
N ALA A 28 -5.12 -11.14 -7.88
CA ALA A 28 -5.49 -10.43 -6.67
C ALA A 28 -6.36 -11.29 -5.74
N LEU A 29 -6.13 -11.19 -4.44
CA LEU A 29 -7.00 -11.78 -3.45
C LEU A 29 -8.37 -11.08 -3.46
N ALA A 30 -9.43 -11.86 -3.37
CA ALA A 30 -10.81 -11.34 -3.30
C ALA A 30 -11.19 -10.87 -1.88
N ALA A 31 -10.48 -11.37 -0.87
CA ALA A 31 -10.67 -11.03 0.55
C ALA A 31 -9.38 -11.29 1.33
N PRO A 32 -9.21 -10.70 2.51
CA PRO A 32 -8.08 -11.00 3.37
C PRO A 32 -8.01 -12.51 3.70
N GLU A 33 -6.82 -13.08 3.56
CA GLU A 33 -6.57 -14.49 3.89
C GLU A 33 -5.14 -14.68 4.39
N ILE A 34 -4.87 -15.84 4.97
CA ILE A 34 -3.53 -16.21 5.44
C ILE A 34 -2.62 -16.49 4.23
N ILE A 35 -1.45 -15.86 4.22
CA ILE A 35 -0.45 -16.02 3.17
C ILE A 35 0.61 -17.00 3.65
N ALA A 36 0.90 -18.01 2.82
CA ALA A 36 1.92 -19.01 3.13
C ALA A 36 3.34 -18.46 2.98
N ASN A 37 4.30 -19.08 3.68
CA ASN A 37 5.73 -18.76 3.48
C ASN A 37 6.13 -18.95 2.03
N GLY A 38 6.92 -17.98 1.52
CA GLY A 38 7.37 -17.98 0.14
C GLY A 38 6.31 -17.51 -0.87
N GLN A 39 5.09 -17.24 -0.41
CA GLN A 39 4.02 -16.73 -1.27
C GLN A 39 4.13 -15.21 -1.40
N VAL A 40 3.94 -14.73 -2.63
CA VAL A 40 3.70 -13.32 -2.94
C VAL A 40 2.22 -13.18 -3.29
N ALA A 41 1.53 -12.30 -2.60
CA ALA A 41 0.12 -12.02 -2.82
C ALA A 41 -0.11 -10.52 -2.97
N HIS A 42 -1.21 -10.14 -3.61
CA HIS A 42 -1.64 -8.75 -3.64
C HIS A 42 -3.15 -8.64 -3.42
N ILE A 43 -3.56 -7.52 -2.83
CA ILE A 43 -4.95 -7.23 -2.53
C ILE A 43 -5.23 -5.75 -2.80
N HIS A 44 -6.38 -5.46 -3.39
CA HIS A 44 -6.79 -4.08 -3.61
C HIS A 44 -7.29 -3.44 -2.32
N THR A 45 -7.02 -2.15 -2.15
CA THR A 45 -7.39 -1.39 -0.94
C THR A 45 -8.86 -1.54 -0.59
N GLN A 46 -9.75 -1.63 -1.58
CA GLN A 46 -11.19 -1.79 -1.35
C GLN A 46 -11.56 -3.05 -0.54
N HIS A 47 -10.74 -4.10 -0.62
CA HIS A 47 -10.97 -5.34 0.13
C HIS A 47 -10.33 -5.31 1.53
N LEU A 48 -9.44 -4.36 1.79
CA LEU A 48 -8.86 -4.12 3.11
C LEU A 48 -9.65 -3.07 3.89
N HIS A 49 -9.94 -1.95 3.25
CA HIS A 49 -10.63 -0.81 3.86
C HIS A 49 -11.45 -0.05 2.82
N PRO A 50 -12.74 -0.38 2.65
CA PRO A 50 -13.60 0.24 1.63
C PRO A 50 -13.71 1.76 1.76
N GLY A 51 -13.73 2.29 2.98
CA GLY A 51 -13.79 3.73 3.23
C GLY A 51 -12.55 4.47 2.73
N LEU A 52 -11.36 3.90 2.95
CA LEU A 52 -10.12 4.47 2.43
C LEU A 52 -10.09 4.40 0.91
N ALA A 53 -10.55 3.30 0.31
CA ALA A 53 -10.63 3.17 -1.13
C ALA A 53 -11.54 4.24 -1.75
N ARG A 54 -12.68 4.54 -1.13
CA ARG A 54 -13.57 5.62 -1.57
C ARG A 54 -12.89 6.98 -1.49
N LEU A 55 -12.16 7.25 -0.41
CA LEU A 55 -11.41 8.50 -0.25
C LEU A 55 -10.32 8.64 -1.32
N LEU A 56 -9.59 7.57 -1.61
CA LEU A 56 -8.57 7.57 -2.66
C LEU A 56 -9.18 7.81 -4.06
N SER A 57 -10.34 7.25 -4.33
CA SER A 57 -11.03 7.38 -5.63
C SER A 57 -11.55 8.81 -5.89
N VAL A 58 -11.66 9.66 -4.88
CA VAL A 58 -12.03 11.07 -5.04
C VAL A 58 -11.08 11.81 -5.97
N ARG A 59 -9.80 11.40 -6.04
CA ARG A 59 -8.83 11.98 -6.99
C ARG A 59 -9.31 11.90 -8.44
N GLN A 60 -10.03 10.87 -8.83
CA GLN A 60 -10.53 10.70 -10.20
C GLN A 60 -11.56 11.79 -10.58
N VAL A 61 -12.28 12.31 -9.60
CA VAL A 61 -13.29 13.35 -9.78
C VAL A 61 -12.70 14.75 -9.60
N VAL A 62 -11.94 14.95 -8.51
CA VAL A 62 -11.39 16.27 -8.13
C VAL A 62 -10.06 16.56 -8.83
N GLY A 63 -9.32 15.54 -9.23
CA GLY A 63 -8.00 15.68 -9.86
C GLY A 63 -6.87 15.96 -8.89
N LEU A 64 -7.13 16.02 -7.58
CA LEU A 64 -6.15 16.31 -6.54
C LEU A 64 -5.99 15.13 -5.59
N ARG A 65 -4.76 14.94 -5.10
CA ARG A 65 -4.49 13.99 -4.02
C ARG A 65 -5.05 14.52 -2.70
N ASN A 66 -5.34 13.60 -1.80
CA ASN A 66 -5.85 13.90 -0.45
C ASN A 66 -5.01 13.14 0.61
N PRO A 67 -5.25 13.38 1.91
CA PRO A 67 -4.50 12.70 2.98
C PRO A 67 -4.55 11.16 2.91
N GLY A 68 -5.58 10.57 2.32
CA GLY A 68 -5.68 9.13 2.12
C GLY A 68 -4.51 8.54 1.34
N HIS A 69 -3.92 9.30 0.42
CA HIS A 69 -2.76 8.87 -0.35
C HIS A 69 -1.48 8.71 0.50
N SER A 70 -1.42 9.39 1.64
CA SER A 70 -0.36 9.18 2.63
C SER A 70 -0.72 8.06 3.60
N VAL A 71 -1.96 8.01 4.06
CA VAL A 71 -2.45 7.00 5.02
C VAL A 71 -2.32 5.59 4.46
N VAL A 72 -2.62 5.36 3.19
CA VAL A 72 -2.51 4.03 2.58
C VAL A 72 -1.10 3.47 2.64
N LYS A 73 -0.08 4.32 2.62
CA LYS A 73 1.33 3.92 2.74
C LYS A 73 1.71 3.47 4.15
N LEU A 74 0.95 3.87 5.15
CA LEU A 74 1.17 3.53 6.55
C LEU A 74 0.42 2.26 6.97
N MET A 75 -0.45 1.75 6.10
CA MET A 75 -1.34 0.65 6.45
C MET A 75 -0.57 -0.67 6.58
N ASN A 76 -0.75 -1.35 7.72
CA ASN A 76 -0.28 -2.70 7.94
C ASN A 76 -1.48 -3.63 8.15
N PRO A 77 -1.87 -4.41 7.14
CA PRO A 77 -3.01 -5.32 7.23
C PRO A 77 -2.69 -6.63 7.95
N CYS A 78 -1.44 -6.85 8.36
CA CYS A 78 -1.03 -8.09 9.02
C CYS A 78 -1.33 -8.05 10.50
N ALA A 79 -1.88 -9.15 11.05
CA ALA A 79 -2.19 -9.26 12.48
C ALA A 79 -0.95 -9.55 13.33
N GLY A 80 0.07 -10.23 12.77
CA GLY A 80 1.32 -10.58 13.44
C GLY A 80 2.46 -9.59 13.15
N PRO A 81 3.69 -9.95 13.59
CA PRO A 81 4.86 -9.15 13.29
C PRO A 81 5.04 -8.98 11.78
N ALA A 82 5.29 -7.74 11.34
CA ALA A 82 5.46 -7.41 9.94
C ALA A 82 6.43 -6.25 9.75
N VAL A 83 7.05 -6.18 8.59
CA VAL A 83 7.83 -5.03 8.15
C VAL A 83 7.05 -4.34 7.03
N VAL A 84 6.68 -3.08 7.25
CA VAL A 84 6.03 -2.27 6.23
C VAL A 84 7.09 -1.67 5.33
N VAL A 85 7.01 -1.94 4.04
CA VAL A 85 7.92 -1.37 3.04
C VAL A 85 7.17 -0.30 2.25
N THR A 86 7.65 0.92 2.29
CA THR A 86 7.05 2.03 1.54
C THR A 86 8.11 2.97 0.99
N ALA A 87 7.74 3.76 -0.02
CA ALA A 87 8.63 4.71 -0.68
C ALA A 87 8.15 6.15 -0.52
N TYR A 88 9.11 7.07 -0.49
CA TYR A 88 8.87 8.51 -0.55
C TYR A 88 9.66 9.12 -1.72
N THR A 89 9.19 10.23 -2.25
CA THR A 89 9.87 10.96 -3.33
C THR A 89 10.44 12.30 -2.85
N HIS A 90 9.77 12.95 -1.92
CA HIS A 90 10.17 14.24 -1.37
C HIS A 90 10.83 14.05 -0.01
N PRO A 91 12.04 14.61 0.23
CA PRO A 91 12.80 14.41 1.46
C PRO A 91 12.03 14.77 2.75
N GLU A 92 11.16 15.77 2.70
CA GLU A 92 10.34 16.17 3.84
C GLU A 92 9.39 15.09 4.34
N TYR A 93 8.99 14.15 3.47
CA TYR A 93 8.16 13.03 3.86
C TYR A 93 8.91 11.97 4.65
N LEU A 94 10.24 11.90 4.52
CA LEU A 94 11.05 10.94 5.27
C LEU A 94 10.88 11.13 6.77
N ASP A 95 11.03 12.35 7.24
CA ASP A 95 10.94 12.68 8.68
C ASP A 95 9.52 12.41 9.19
N MET A 96 8.51 12.79 8.43
CA MET A 96 7.11 12.54 8.77
C MET A 96 6.79 11.05 8.86
N LEU A 97 7.20 10.27 7.87
CA LEU A 97 6.98 8.82 7.85
C LEU A 97 7.73 8.13 9.00
N HIS A 98 8.99 8.49 9.21
CA HIS A 98 9.81 7.95 10.31
C HIS A 98 9.16 8.23 11.67
N ALA A 99 8.75 9.46 11.92
CA ALA A 99 8.08 9.85 13.17
C ALA A 99 6.76 9.09 13.36
N THR A 100 5.97 8.95 12.31
CA THR A 100 4.68 8.26 12.36
C THR A 100 4.86 6.76 12.66
N PHE A 101 5.74 6.08 11.95
CA PHE A 101 6.00 4.66 12.19
C PHE A 101 6.57 4.41 13.58
N THR A 102 7.47 5.27 14.05
CA THR A 102 8.01 5.20 15.41
C THR A 102 6.93 5.39 16.46
N SER A 103 6.06 6.39 16.29
CA SER A 103 4.94 6.67 17.19
C SER A 103 3.94 5.52 17.27
N MET A 104 3.72 4.82 16.16
CA MET A 104 2.82 3.67 16.08
C MET A 104 3.47 2.34 16.52
N GLY A 105 4.76 2.35 16.85
CA GLY A 105 5.50 1.14 17.21
C GLY A 105 5.65 0.16 16.05
N MET A 106 5.62 0.62 14.82
CA MET A 106 5.70 -0.22 13.62
C MET A 106 7.12 -0.30 13.10
N THR A 107 7.51 -1.52 12.68
CA THR A 107 8.77 -1.72 11.95
C THR A 107 8.56 -1.40 10.48
N ALA A 108 9.37 -0.52 9.92
CA ALA A 108 9.25 -0.10 8.52
C ALA A 108 10.60 0.03 7.83
N LEU A 109 10.59 -0.22 6.53
CA LEU A 109 11.69 0.06 5.63
C LEU A 109 11.24 1.20 4.68
N LEU A 110 11.92 2.34 4.78
CA LEU A 110 11.65 3.51 3.97
C LEU A 110 12.69 3.61 2.85
N SER A 111 12.23 3.66 1.61
CA SER A 111 13.11 3.83 0.45
C SER A 111 12.78 5.11 -0.30
N ARG A 112 13.81 5.72 -0.90
CA ARG A 112 13.60 6.88 -1.76
C ARG A 112 13.24 6.40 -3.17
N GLY A 113 12.08 6.83 -3.66
CA GLY A 113 11.67 6.65 -5.04
C GLY A 113 12.22 7.74 -5.95
N LEU A 114 12.29 7.44 -7.20
CA LEU A 114 12.70 8.41 -8.24
C LEU A 114 11.52 9.26 -8.71
#